data_0553843f688e20c20d3f26220a3d6ccb
#
_entry.id   0553843f688e20c20d3f26220a3d6ccb
#
_cell.length_a   1.000
_cell.length_b   1.000
_cell.length_c   1.000
_cell.angle_alpha   90.00
_cell.angle_beta   90.00
_cell.angle_gamma   90.00
#
_symmetry.space_group_name_H-M   'P 1'
#
loop_
_entity.id
_entity.type
_entity.pdbx_description
1 polymer ?
#
loop_
_entity_poly.entity_id
_entity_poly.type
_entity_poly.pdbx_seq_one_letter_code
_entity_poly.pdbx_strand_id
1 'polypeptide(L)'
;MKNIIKILFFLLIPSVSLANEGISENWQLSFQQPATDLMSDIISFHSYILMPIITGISLLVLGLLLYIMFRFNSSRNHVASTTTHNTTIEILWTVIPVILLIIIAIPSFRLLYVSETIPKADITIKAIGNQWYWTYEYPDFDDISFDANMLADHELSDPKLRLLETDTQIVVPVDKVVKLQLTSADVLHAWTIPAFGVKMDAVPGRLNETWFKA
;
A
#
# COMPACT_ATOMS: atom_id res chain seq x y z
N MET A 1 25.71 13.58 24.84
CA MET A 1 24.25 13.73 24.71
C MET A 1 23.81 14.71 23.62
N LYS A 2 24.33 15.97 23.56
CA LYS A 2 23.95 16.96 22.51
C LYS A 2 24.20 16.48 21.07
N ASN A 3 25.22 15.68 20.81
CA ASN A 3 25.55 15.18 19.47
C ASN A 3 24.66 14.00 19.03
N ILE A 4 24.20 13.18 19.97
CA ILE A 4 23.26 12.06 19.68
C ILE A 4 21.89 12.61 19.27
N ILE A 5 21.41 13.67 19.93
CA ILE A 5 20.15 14.32 19.59
C ILE A 5 20.21 14.93 18.19
N LYS A 6 21.36 15.52 17.78
CA LYS A 6 21.54 16.05 16.43
C LYS A 6 21.55 14.95 15.36
N ILE A 7 22.13 13.78 15.65
CA ILE A 7 22.16 12.63 14.76
C ILE A 7 20.73 12.04 14.62
N LEU A 8 19.97 11.92 15.70
CA LEU A 8 18.58 11.49 15.65
C LEU A 8 17.68 12.46 14.85
N PHE A 9 17.94 13.78 14.97
CA PHE A 9 17.17 14.77 14.21
C PHE A 9 17.49 14.73 12.71
N PHE A 10 18.73 14.39 12.33
CA PHE A 10 19.12 14.26 10.92
C PHE A 10 18.55 12.98 10.26
N LEU A 11 18.28 11.94 11.04
CA LEU A 11 17.63 10.69 10.58
C LEU A 11 16.09 10.85 10.38
N LEU A 12 15.51 11.96 10.86
CA LEU A 12 14.07 12.26 10.72
C LEU A 12 13.76 13.26 9.59
N ILE A 13 14.78 13.73 8.84
CA ILE A 13 14.53 14.55 7.65
C ILE A 13 14.15 13.58 6.53
N PRO A 14 12.89 13.56 6.07
CA PRO A 14 12.55 12.79 4.88
C PRO A 14 13.36 13.38 3.72
N SER A 15 14.22 12.56 3.11
CA SER A 15 14.78 12.90 1.81
C SER A 15 13.61 13.06 0.87
N VAL A 16 13.45 14.24 0.28
CA VAL A 16 12.51 14.43 -0.83
C VAL A 16 13.07 13.60 -1.99
N SER A 17 12.59 12.38 -2.12
CA SER A 17 12.83 11.55 -3.27
C SER A 17 12.07 12.19 -4.43
N LEU A 18 12.78 12.56 -5.49
CA LEU A 18 12.16 12.84 -6.78
C LEU A 18 11.77 11.47 -7.33
N ALA A 19 10.54 11.04 -7.00
CA ALA A 19 10.02 9.75 -7.43
C ALA A 19 9.96 9.72 -8.96
N ASN A 20 10.60 8.73 -9.55
CA ASN A 20 10.36 8.37 -10.94
C ASN A 20 8.97 7.73 -11.02
N GLU A 21 8.12 8.25 -11.87
CA GLU A 21 6.74 7.79 -12.02
C GLU A 21 6.71 6.28 -12.32
N GLY A 22 6.05 5.53 -11.45
CA GLY A 22 5.84 4.09 -11.61
C GLY A 22 7.05 3.17 -11.36
N ILE A 23 8.23 3.69 -11.01
CA ILE A 23 9.44 2.91 -10.73
C ILE A 23 9.73 2.91 -9.23
N SER A 24 10.13 1.75 -8.70
CA SER A 24 10.54 1.62 -7.31
C SER A 24 11.92 2.25 -7.07
N GLU A 25 12.09 2.93 -5.95
CA GLU A 25 13.37 3.51 -5.54
C GLU A 25 14.07 2.66 -4.46
N ASN A 26 15.39 2.82 -4.36
CA ASN A 26 16.17 2.15 -3.33
C ASN A 26 15.71 2.59 -1.93
N TRP A 27 15.44 1.62 -1.04
CA TRP A 27 14.98 1.88 0.34
C TRP A 27 13.65 2.64 0.43
N GLN A 28 12.82 2.60 -0.58
CA GLN A 28 11.56 3.33 -0.64
C GLN A 28 10.77 3.23 0.68
N LEU A 29 10.73 4.35 1.41
CA LEU A 29 10.03 4.46 2.71
C LEU A 29 8.58 4.92 2.55
N SER A 30 8.18 5.30 1.34
CA SER A 30 6.85 5.80 1.01
C SER A 30 6.32 5.07 -0.23
N PHE A 31 5.08 5.35 -0.60
CA PHE A 31 4.50 4.86 -1.83
C PHE A 31 5.12 5.54 -3.06
N GLN A 32 4.91 4.94 -4.24
CA GLN A 32 5.18 5.58 -5.52
C GLN A 32 4.33 6.85 -5.69
N GLN A 33 4.73 7.73 -6.60
CA GLN A 33 3.96 8.92 -6.92
C GLN A 33 2.56 8.52 -7.41
N PRO A 34 1.48 9.11 -6.87
CA PRO A 34 0.13 8.74 -7.26
C PRO A 34 -0.19 9.25 -8.67
N ALA A 35 -0.78 8.40 -9.49
CA ALA A 35 -1.27 8.73 -10.82
C ALA A 35 -2.82 8.70 -10.90
N THR A 36 -3.49 8.53 -9.76
CA THR A 36 -4.96 8.57 -9.63
C THR A 36 -5.37 9.29 -8.35
N ASP A 37 -6.59 9.83 -8.32
CA ASP A 37 -7.17 10.42 -7.12
C ASP A 37 -7.28 9.39 -5.99
N LEU A 38 -7.66 8.14 -6.33
CA LEU A 38 -7.74 7.05 -5.35
C LEU A 38 -6.40 6.81 -4.66
N MET A 39 -5.29 6.75 -5.41
CA MET A 39 -3.97 6.55 -4.82
C MET A 39 -3.53 7.75 -3.98
N SER A 40 -3.88 8.97 -4.37
CA SER A 40 -3.64 10.18 -3.57
C SER A 40 -4.38 10.12 -2.23
N ASP A 41 -5.63 9.66 -2.22
CA ASP A 41 -6.41 9.48 -1.01
C ASP A 41 -5.84 8.36 -0.12
N ILE A 42 -5.38 7.24 -0.70
CA ILE A 42 -4.71 6.14 0.01
C ILE A 42 -3.43 6.65 0.69
N ILE A 43 -2.59 7.41 -0.04
CA ILE A 43 -1.35 7.99 0.52
C ILE A 43 -1.68 8.97 1.65
N SER A 44 -2.69 9.80 1.47
CA SER A 44 -3.13 10.76 2.49
C SER A 44 -3.61 10.06 3.75
N PHE A 45 -4.46 9.06 3.62
CA PHE A 45 -4.91 8.23 4.75
C PHE A 45 -3.75 7.55 5.48
N HIS A 46 -2.86 6.91 4.72
CA HIS A 46 -1.68 6.25 5.27
C HIS A 46 -0.77 7.22 6.02
N SER A 47 -0.40 8.34 5.39
CA SER A 47 0.64 9.24 5.90
C SER A 47 0.16 10.15 7.02
N TYR A 48 -1.10 10.60 6.98
CA TYR A 48 -1.63 11.56 7.95
C TYR A 48 -2.48 10.94 9.06
N ILE A 49 -2.98 9.71 8.89
CA ILE A 49 -3.80 9.04 9.90
C ILE A 49 -3.09 7.78 10.41
N LEU A 50 -2.81 6.83 9.54
CA LEU A 50 -2.31 5.52 9.96
C LEU A 50 -0.89 5.61 10.53
N MET A 51 0.05 6.23 9.82
CA MET A 51 1.46 6.33 10.25
C MET A 51 1.65 7.08 11.58
N PRO A 52 1.00 8.23 11.84
CA PRO A 52 1.08 8.87 13.15
C PRO A 52 0.55 7.99 14.29
N ILE A 53 -0.57 7.28 14.07
CA ILE A 53 -1.16 6.39 15.09
C ILE A 53 -0.21 5.23 15.41
N ILE A 54 0.27 4.49 14.41
CA ILE A 54 1.16 3.34 14.65
C ILE A 54 2.52 3.76 15.19
N THR A 55 3.04 4.90 14.76
CA THR A 55 4.28 5.48 15.31
C THR A 55 4.08 5.87 16.76
N GLY A 56 2.98 6.53 17.10
CA GLY A 56 2.64 6.90 18.47
C GLY A 56 2.51 5.69 19.40
N ILE A 57 1.84 4.62 18.95
CA ILE A 57 1.73 3.37 19.70
C ILE A 57 3.11 2.74 19.90
N SER A 58 3.93 2.65 18.84
CA SER A 58 5.27 2.07 18.89
C SER A 58 6.19 2.82 19.87
N LEU A 59 6.15 4.16 19.82
CA LEU A 59 6.92 5.00 20.74
C LEU A 59 6.43 4.90 22.19
N LEU A 60 5.11 4.80 22.41
CA LEU A 60 4.55 4.57 23.74
C LEU A 60 5.05 3.24 24.31
N VAL A 61 4.94 2.16 23.54
CA VAL A 61 5.40 0.82 24.01
C VAL A 61 6.91 0.82 24.26
N LEU A 62 7.69 1.38 23.35
CA LEU A 62 9.14 1.52 23.53
C LEU A 62 9.46 2.32 24.79
N GLY A 63 8.79 3.44 25.01
CA GLY A 63 8.97 4.29 26.19
C GLY A 63 8.64 3.54 27.49
N LEU A 64 7.55 2.77 27.52
CA LEU A 64 7.18 1.95 28.66
C LEU A 64 8.20 0.85 28.94
N LEU A 65 8.69 0.15 27.90
CA LEU A 65 9.73 -0.88 28.05
C LEU A 65 11.02 -0.28 28.63
N LEU A 66 11.50 0.82 28.05
CA LEU A 66 12.67 1.53 28.55
C LEU A 66 12.49 1.98 30.00
N TYR A 67 11.31 2.56 30.33
CA TYR A 67 10.99 2.95 31.70
C TYR A 67 11.06 1.77 32.67
N ILE A 68 10.45 0.62 32.32
CA ILE A 68 10.49 -0.58 33.14
C ILE A 68 11.96 -1.06 33.33
N MET A 69 12.73 -1.12 32.27
CA MET A 69 14.15 -1.55 32.32
C MET A 69 15.00 -0.66 33.23
N PHE A 70 14.82 0.66 33.16
CA PHE A 70 15.61 1.59 33.96
C PHE A 70 15.09 1.75 35.39
N ARG A 71 13.77 1.73 35.61
CA ARG A 71 13.16 2.02 36.91
C ARG A 71 13.06 0.80 37.81
N PHE A 72 12.76 -0.38 37.24
CA PHE A 72 12.43 -1.59 37.96
C PHE A 72 13.51 -2.68 37.87
N ASN A 73 14.75 -2.33 37.57
CA ASN A 73 15.85 -3.28 37.61
C ASN A 73 16.23 -3.67 39.08
N SER A 74 16.87 -4.82 39.26
CA SER A 74 17.17 -5.40 40.56
C SER A 74 18.08 -4.52 41.46
N SER A 75 18.89 -3.64 40.85
CA SER A 75 19.77 -2.73 41.62
C SER A 75 19.04 -1.49 42.16
N ARG A 76 17.87 -1.15 41.58
CA ARG A 76 17.07 0.02 41.99
C ARG A 76 15.77 -0.34 42.71
N ASN A 77 15.29 -1.54 42.51
CA ASN A 77 14.01 -2.02 43.06
C ASN A 77 14.19 -3.38 43.70
N HIS A 78 14.66 -3.37 44.95
CA HIS A 78 15.00 -4.59 45.69
C HIS A 78 13.76 -5.35 46.19
N VAL A 79 12.62 -4.68 46.34
CA VAL A 79 11.38 -5.28 46.83
C VAL A 79 10.31 -5.10 45.76
N ALA A 80 9.77 -6.21 45.29
CA ALA A 80 8.68 -6.18 44.30
C ALA A 80 7.40 -5.64 44.92
N SER A 81 6.60 -4.88 44.14
CA SER A 81 5.25 -4.46 44.55
C SER A 81 4.32 -5.67 44.61
N THR A 82 3.40 -5.64 45.58
CA THR A 82 2.33 -6.64 45.72
C THR A 82 1.08 -6.27 44.93
N THR A 83 1.06 -5.13 44.24
CA THR A 83 -0.08 -4.71 43.39
C THR A 83 -0.14 -5.61 42.16
N THR A 84 -1.24 -6.36 42.02
CA THR A 84 -1.41 -7.37 40.94
C THR A 84 -2.37 -6.92 39.85
N HIS A 85 -3.21 -5.94 40.11
CA HIS A 85 -4.23 -5.45 39.16
C HIS A 85 -4.60 -3.98 39.41
N ASN A 86 -5.15 -3.36 38.38
CA ASN A 86 -5.74 -2.01 38.45
C ASN A 86 -6.87 -1.88 37.43
N THR A 87 -8.10 -1.96 37.89
CA THR A 87 -9.30 -1.96 37.05
C THR A 87 -9.40 -0.74 36.13
N THR A 88 -8.97 0.44 36.60
CA THR A 88 -9.00 1.66 35.77
C THR A 88 -8.05 1.53 34.58
N ILE A 89 -6.83 1.04 34.77
CA ILE A 89 -5.86 0.82 33.69
C ILE A 89 -6.38 -0.26 32.75
N GLU A 90 -7.00 -1.32 33.25
CA GLU A 90 -7.57 -2.41 32.45
C GLU A 90 -8.68 -1.89 31.52
N ILE A 91 -9.57 -1.06 32.03
CA ILE A 91 -10.60 -0.40 31.22
C ILE A 91 -9.93 0.50 30.15
N LEU A 92 -8.93 1.30 30.51
CA LEU A 92 -8.27 2.21 29.58
C LEU A 92 -7.57 1.47 28.45
N TRP A 93 -6.80 0.40 28.76
CA TRP A 93 -6.10 -0.34 27.68
C TRP A 93 -7.04 -1.17 26.80
N THR A 94 -8.30 -1.38 27.19
CA THR A 94 -9.33 -1.98 26.36
C THR A 94 -10.05 -0.93 25.51
N VAL A 95 -10.47 0.17 26.12
CA VAL A 95 -11.30 1.20 25.46
C VAL A 95 -10.50 2.03 24.47
N ILE A 96 -9.26 2.43 24.80
CA ILE A 96 -8.43 3.27 23.93
C ILE A 96 -8.14 2.58 22.57
N PRO A 97 -7.70 1.31 22.50
CA PRO A 97 -7.52 0.61 21.22
C PRO A 97 -8.82 0.51 20.41
N VAL A 98 -9.96 0.27 21.05
CA VAL A 98 -11.27 0.24 20.36
C VAL A 98 -11.58 1.59 19.70
N ILE A 99 -11.38 2.69 20.43
CA ILE A 99 -11.57 4.04 19.87
C ILE A 99 -10.62 4.31 18.71
N LEU A 100 -9.34 3.93 18.82
CA LEU A 100 -8.37 4.07 17.74
C LEU A 100 -8.77 3.28 16.51
N LEU A 101 -9.26 2.05 16.67
CA LEU A 101 -9.77 1.24 15.55
C LEU A 101 -10.97 1.90 14.87
N ILE A 102 -11.90 2.50 15.63
CA ILE A 102 -13.04 3.22 15.07
C ILE A 102 -12.57 4.43 14.26
N ILE A 103 -11.59 5.19 14.78
CA ILE A 103 -11.01 6.35 14.07
C ILE A 103 -10.38 5.91 12.73
N ILE A 104 -9.69 4.79 12.70
CA ILE A 104 -9.07 4.23 11.49
C ILE A 104 -10.14 3.67 10.54
N ALA A 105 -11.16 3.00 11.06
CA ALA A 105 -12.17 2.31 10.27
C ALA A 105 -12.98 3.26 9.38
N ILE A 106 -13.36 4.43 9.89
CA ILE A 106 -14.21 5.39 9.14
C ILE A 106 -13.57 5.79 7.79
N PRO A 107 -12.36 6.35 7.72
CA PRO A 107 -11.72 6.69 6.45
C PRO A 107 -11.34 5.44 5.63
N SER A 108 -10.97 4.35 6.28
CA SER A 108 -10.62 3.08 5.61
C SER A 108 -11.82 2.51 4.85
N PHE A 109 -13.00 2.44 5.47
CA PHE A 109 -14.22 1.99 4.78
C PHE A 109 -14.63 2.92 3.66
N ARG A 110 -14.45 4.24 3.82
CA ARG A 110 -14.70 5.18 2.71
C ARG A 110 -13.85 4.85 1.50
N LEU A 111 -12.55 4.64 1.67
CA LEU A 111 -11.64 4.25 0.59
C LEU A 111 -12.04 2.91 -0.03
N LEU A 112 -12.38 1.92 0.80
CA LEU A 112 -12.84 0.62 0.33
C LEU A 112 -14.08 0.76 -0.56
N TYR A 113 -15.10 1.49 -0.13
CA TYR A 113 -16.31 1.70 -0.93
C TYR A 113 -16.04 2.45 -2.25
N VAL A 114 -15.12 3.41 -2.24
CA VAL A 114 -14.72 4.12 -3.47
C VAL A 114 -14.01 3.16 -4.43
N SER A 115 -13.10 2.31 -3.96
CA SER A 115 -12.38 1.36 -4.81
C SER A 115 -13.27 0.24 -5.38
N GLU A 116 -14.29 -0.19 -4.62
CA GLU A 116 -15.19 -1.29 -5.01
C GLU A 116 -16.38 -0.83 -5.87
N THR A 117 -16.73 0.46 -5.81
CA THR A 117 -17.87 0.97 -6.57
C THR A 117 -17.41 1.45 -7.95
N ILE A 118 -17.64 0.64 -8.97
CA ILE A 118 -17.23 0.95 -10.34
C ILE A 118 -18.18 2.02 -10.92
N PRO A 119 -17.69 3.22 -11.28
CA PRO A 119 -18.49 4.24 -11.95
C PRO A 119 -18.91 3.77 -13.35
N LYS A 120 -19.72 4.56 -14.06
CA LYS A 120 -20.01 4.28 -15.45
C LYS A 120 -18.71 4.30 -16.26
N ALA A 121 -18.32 3.16 -16.78
CA ALA A 121 -17.09 3.01 -17.57
C ALA A 121 -17.20 3.72 -18.92
N ASP A 122 -16.12 4.37 -19.33
CA ASP A 122 -15.94 4.90 -20.69
C ASP A 122 -15.32 3.83 -21.61
N ILE A 123 -14.52 2.91 -21.04
CA ILE A 123 -13.85 1.82 -21.75
C ILE A 123 -13.73 0.60 -20.83
N THR A 124 -13.82 -0.59 -21.42
CA THR A 124 -13.59 -1.86 -20.74
C THR A 124 -12.32 -2.51 -21.28
N ILE A 125 -11.47 -3.01 -20.40
CA ILE A 125 -10.31 -3.84 -20.72
C ILE A 125 -10.45 -5.15 -19.95
N LYS A 126 -10.16 -6.28 -20.60
CA LYS A 126 -10.07 -7.56 -19.93
C LYS A 126 -8.61 -8.00 -19.90
N ALA A 127 -8.12 -8.34 -18.71
CA ALA A 127 -6.79 -8.88 -18.50
C ALA A 127 -6.88 -10.34 -18.07
N ILE A 128 -6.16 -11.20 -18.76
CA ILE A 128 -6.10 -12.64 -18.53
C ILE A 128 -4.69 -13.01 -18.10
N GLY A 129 -4.54 -13.52 -16.88
CA GLY A 129 -3.26 -13.98 -16.36
C GLY A 129 -2.87 -15.33 -16.93
N ASN A 130 -1.62 -15.44 -17.39
CA ASN A 130 -0.99 -16.66 -17.89
C ASN A 130 0.40 -16.83 -17.25
N GLN A 131 0.95 -18.03 -17.24
CA GLN A 131 2.33 -18.31 -16.81
C GLN A 131 3.32 -18.13 -17.96
N TRP A 132 4.08 -17.02 -18.10
CA TRP A 132 4.12 -15.84 -17.21
C TRP A 132 4.03 -14.58 -18.07
N TYR A 133 2.84 -14.26 -18.55
CA TYR A 133 2.53 -13.07 -19.32
C TYR A 133 1.08 -12.69 -19.10
N TRP A 134 0.67 -11.52 -19.58
CA TRP A 134 -0.72 -11.07 -19.55
C TRP A 134 -1.27 -10.97 -20.97
N THR A 135 -2.47 -11.52 -21.20
CA THR A 135 -3.26 -11.26 -22.40
C THR A 135 -4.23 -10.13 -22.11
N TYR A 136 -4.27 -9.11 -22.96
CA TYR A 136 -5.19 -8.00 -22.88
C TYR A 136 -6.16 -8.03 -24.03
N GLU A 137 -7.47 -7.86 -23.73
CA GLU A 137 -8.55 -7.76 -24.70
C GLU A 137 -9.26 -6.42 -24.49
N TYR A 138 -9.71 -5.77 -25.57
CA TYR A 138 -10.50 -4.55 -25.58
C TYR A 138 -11.87 -4.86 -26.17
N PRO A 139 -12.85 -5.32 -25.39
CA PRO A 139 -14.16 -5.75 -25.89
C PRO A 139 -14.97 -4.65 -26.59
N ASP A 140 -14.66 -3.38 -26.30
CA ASP A 140 -15.34 -2.23 -26.90
C ASP A 140 -14.77 -1.85 -28.28
N PHE A 141 -13.70 -2.51 -28.76
CA PHE A 141 -12.97 -2.18 -30.01
C PHE A 141 -12.65 -3.43 -30.80
N ASP A 142 -13.50 -3.80 -31.74
CA ASP A 142 -13.34 -4.80 -32.82
C ASP A 142 -12.34 -5.95 -32.51
N ASP A 143 -12.48 -6.60 -31.36
CA ASP A 143 -11.67 -7.75 -30.93
C ASP A 143 -10.14 -7.50 -30.87
N ILE A 144 -9.70 -6.30 -30.49
CA ILE A 144 -8.27 -6.07 -30.23
C ILE A 144 -7.85 -6.96 -29.06
N SER A 145 -6.90 -7.86 -29.34
CA SER A 145 -6.29 -8.75 -28.35
C SER A 145 -4.79 -8.88 -28.61
N PHE A 146 -3.99 -8.86 -27.53
CA PHE A 146 -2.54 -9.04 -27.61
C PHE A 146 -1.98 -9.56 -26.29
N ASP A 147 -0.80 -10.17 -26.37
CA ASP A 147 -0.03 -10.62 -25.22
C ASP A 147 1.02 -9.57 -24.84
N ALA A 148 1.26 -9.42 -23.54
CA ALA A 148 2.30 -8.58 -22.98
C ALA A 148 3.30 -9.46 -22.22
N ASN A 149 4.46 -9.67 -22.84
CA ASN A 149 5.54 -10.47 -22.27
C ASN A 149 6.60 -9.55 -21.66
N MET A 150 7.14 -9.96 -20.51
CA MET A 150 8.22 -9.24 -19.86
C MET A 150 9.49 -9.32 -20.70
N LEU A 151 10.15 -8.18 -20.94
CA LEU A 151 11.41 -8.13 -21.67
C LEU A 151 12.55 -8.77 -20.89
N ALA A 152 13.45 -9.44 -21.61
CA ALA A 152 14.69 -9.95 -21.05
C ALA A 152 15.69 -8.81 -20.75
N ASP A 153 16.61 -9.03 -19.81
CA ASP A 153 17.54 -7.99 -19.33
C ASP A 153 18.38 -7.33 -20.47
N HIS A 154 18.62 -8.03 -21.57
CA HIS A 154 19.38 -7.51 -22.71
C HIS A 154 18.54 -6.72 -23.74
N GLU A 155 17.22 -6.72 -23.60
CA GLU A 155 16.26 -6.03 -24.47
C GLU A 155 15.78 -4.71 -23.85
N LEU A 156 16.10 -4.47 -22.56
CA LEU A 156 15.66 -3.29 -21.83
C LEU A 156 16.26 -2.00 -22.38
N SER A 157 15.44 -0.97 -22.54
CA SER A 157 15.86 0.37 -22.90
C SER A 157 16.61 1.07 -21.75
N ASP A 158 16.16 0.86 -20.51
CA ASP A 158 16.78 1.32 -19.26
C ASP A 158 16.87 0.15 -18.26
N PRO A 159 18.06 -0.16 -17.71
CA PRO A 159 18.22 -1.20 -16.68
C PRO A 159 17.33 -1.02 -15.45
N LYS A 160 16.85 0.18 -15.17
CA LYS A 160 15.90 0.46 -14.08
C LYS A 160 14.52 -0.14 -14.31
N LEU A 161 14.18 -0.41 -15.57
CA LEU A 161 12.91 -1.02 -15.99
C LEU A 161 12.91 -2.55 -15.88
N ARG A 162 13.96 -3.12 -15.33
CA ARG A 162 14.07 -4.55 -15.11
C ARG A 162 12.86 -5.09 -14.36
N LEU A 163 12.20 -6.12 -14.90
CA LEU A 163 10.96 -6.72 -14.40
C LEU A 163 9.72 -5.82 -14.50
N LEU A 164 9.80 -4.70 -15.21
CA LEU A 164 8.68 -3.74 -15.37
C LEU A 164 8.33 -3.55 -16.86
N GLU A 165 9.31 -3.60 -17.75
CA GLU A 165 9.10 -3.34 -19.18
C GLU A 165 8.59 -4.60 -19.89
N THR A 166 7.62 -4.40 -20.80
CA THR A 166 7.02 -5.45 -21.63
C THR A 166 7.14 -5.09 -23.11
N ASP A 167 7.03 -6.11 -23.97
CA ASP A 167 7.07 -5.96 -25.44
C ASP A 167 5.87 -5.18 -25.97
N THR A 168 4.73 -5.22 -25.29
CA THR A 168 3.49 -4.49 -25.61
C THR A 168 2.95 -3.81 -24.36
N GLN A 169 2.13 -2.78 -24.54
CA GLN A 169 1.56 -1.99 -23.44
C GLN A 169 0.06 -1.77 -23.64
N ILE A 170 -0.69 -1.73 -22.55
CA ILE A 170 -2.08 -1.25 -22.57
C ILE A 170 -2.09 0.26 -22.82
N VAL A 171 -2.99 0.71 -23.69
CA VAL A 171 -3.21 2.13 -23.98
C VAL A 171 -4.60 2.53 -23.53
N VAL A 172 -4.66 3.57 -22.70
CA VAL A 172 -5.92 4.09 -22.16
C VAL A 172 -6.02 5.60 -22.37
N PRO A 173 -7.22 6.13 -22.59
CA PRO A 173 -7.40 7.58 -22.70
C PRO A 173 -7.27 8.24 -21.32
N VAL A 174 -6.60 9.39 -21.27
CA VAL A 174 -6.45 10.20 -20.05
C VAL A 174 -7.82 10.70 -19.57
N ASP A 175 -8.01 10.80 -18.25
CA ASP A 175 -9.22 11.29 -17.60
C ASP A 175 -10.49 10.46 -17.88
N LYS A 176 -10.35 9.23 -18.36
CA LYS A 176 -11.47 8.32 -18.61
C LYS A 176 -11.54 7.21 -17.56
N VAL A 177 -12.77 6.79 -17.25
CA VAL A 177 -13.02 5.66 -16.36
C VAL A 177 -12.79 4.37 -17.14
N VAL A 178 -11.75 3.65 -16.75
CA VAL A 178 -11.41 2.34 -17.30
C VAL A 178 -11.92 1.25 -16.34
N LYS A 179 -12.84 0.42 -16.82
CA LYS A 179 -13.25 -0.80 -16.14
C LYS A 179 -12.29 -1.91 -16.54
N LEU A 180 -11.68 -2.56 -15.55
CA LEU A 180 -10.80 -3.68 -15.77
C LEU A 180 -11.49 -4.97 -15.31
N GLN A 181 -11.64 -5.93 -16.23
CA GLN A 181 -12.09 -7.28 -15.96
C GLN A 181 -10.90 -8.20 -15.86
N LEU A 182 -10.86 -9.07 -14.84
CA LEU A 182 -9.71 -9.89 -14.50
C LEU A 182 -10.09 -11.35 -14.37
N THR A 183 -9.38 -12.21 -15.06
CA THR A 183 -9.47 -13.66 -14.96
C THR A 183 -8.09 -14.29 -15.19
N SER A 184 -8.00 -15.59 -15.08
CA SER A 184 -6.79 -16.36 -15.39
C SER A 184 -7.14 -17.57 -16.25
N ALA A 185 -6.20 -17.96 -17.12
CA ALA A 185 -6.30 -19.14 -17.95
C ALA A 185 -5.74 -20.41 -17.26
N ASP A 186 -4.88 -20.26 -16.24
CA ASP A 186 -4.14 -21.37 -15.63
C ASP A 186 -4.20 -21.35 -14.09
N VAL A 187 -3.37 -20.57 -13.40
CA VAL A 187 -3.28 -20.51 -11.93
C VAL A 187 -3.76 -19.15 -11.41
N LEU A 188 -3.72 -18.95 -10.10
CA LEU A 188 -4.01 -17.65 -9.49
C LEU A 188 -2.91 -16.65 -9.81
N HIS A 189 -3.29 -15.47 -10.31
CA HIS A 189 -2.43 -14.30 -10.51
C HIS A 189 -3.03 -13.10 -9.78
N ALA A 190 -2.26 -12.02 -9.68
CA ALA A 190 -2.75 -10.74 -9.19
C ALA A 190 -2.24 -9.62 -10.11
N TRP A 191 -3.16 -8.84 -10.64
CA TRP A 191 -2.85 -7.67 -11.46
C TRP A 191 -2.77 -6.43 -10.57
N THR A 192 -1.75 -5.60 -10.77
CA THR A 192 -1.58 -4.39 -9.97
C THR A 192 -0.85 -3.29 -10.73
N ILE A 193 -1.26 -2.05 -10.51
CA ILE A 193 -0.50 -0.83 -10.81
C ILE A 193 -0.42 -0.02 -9.51
N PRO A 194 0.72 -0.07 -8.79
CA PRO A 194 0.86 0.60 -7.49
C PRO A 194 0.58 2.10 -7.53
N ALA A 195 1.02 2.81 -8.58
CA ALA A 195 0.77 4.24 -8.76
C ALA A 195 -0.72 4.59 -8.95
N PHE A 196 -1.56 3.61 -9.35
CA PHE A 196 -3.01 3.78 -9.47
C PHE A 196 -3.76 3.43 -8.17
N GLY A 197 -3.11 2.77 -7.22
CA GLY A 197 -3.75 2.26 -6.01
C GLY A 197 -4.66 1.06 -6.26
N VAL A 198 -4.45 0.33 -7.36
CA VAL A 198 -5.29 -0.80 -7.78
C VAL A 198 -4.51 -2.10 -7.68
N LYS A 199 -5.14 -3.09 -7.05
CA LYS A 199 -4.70 -4.48 -7.05
C LYS A 199 -5.91 -5.39 -6.99
N MET A 200 -5.97 -6.38 -7.90
CA MET A 200 -7.08 -7.34 -7.96
C MET A 200 -6.58 -8.71 -8.39
N ASP A 201 -7.07 -9.75 -7.74
CA ASP A 201 -6.73 -11.14 -8.07
C ASP A 201 -7.39 -11.58 -9.38
N ALA A 202 -6.63 -12.29 -10.21
CA ALA A 202 -7.09 -12.97 -11.40
C ALA A 202 -7.24 -14.48 -11.08
N VAL A 203 -8.49 -14.94 -10.98
CA VAL A 203 -8.83 -16.29 -10.52
C VAL A 203 -9.38 -17.12 -11.68
N PRO A 204 -8.86 -18.33 -11.95
CA PRO A 204 -9.40 -19.21 -12.97
C PRO A 204 -10.90 -19.48 -12.77
N GLY A 205 -11.69 -19.33 -13.83
CA GLY A 205 -13.12 -19.58 -13.80
C GLY A 205 -13.96 -18.49 -13.11
N ARG A 206 -13.34 -17.39 -12.66
CA ARG A 206 -14.01 -16.22 -12.08
C ARG A 206 -13.63 -14.97 -12.84
N LEU A 207 -14.59 -14.08 -13.07
CA LEU A 207 -14.36 -12.75 -13.61
C LEU A 207 -14.47 -11.72 -12.48
N ASN A 208 -13.33 -11.20 -12.03
CA ASN A 208 -13.26 -10.10 -11.08
C ASN A 208 -13.28 -8.76 -11.82
N GLU A 209 -13.74 -7.71 -11.16
CA GLU A 209 -13.82 -6.39 -11.77
C GLU A 209 -13.24 -5.34 -10.84
N THR A 210 -12.52 -4.39 -11.40
CA THR A 210 -12.02 -3.19 -10.72
C THR A 210 -12.03 -2.03 -11.71
N TRP A 211 -11.59 -0.86 -11.27
CA TRP A 211 -11.55 0.32 -12.14
C TRP A 211 -10.44 1.27 -11.74
N PHE A 212 -10.07 2.14 -12.66
CA PHE A 212 -9.20 3.28 -12.42
C PHE A 212 -9.54 4.44 -13.35
N LYS A 213 -9.06 5.62 -12.99
CA LYS A 213 -9.09 6.83 -13.81
C LYS A 213 -7.75 7.53 -13.62
N ALA A 214 -6.92 7.61 -14.66
CA ALA A 214 -5.58 8.17 -14.66
C ALA A 214 -5.47 9.35 -15.60
#